data_0e65485de3f9b48b85c38e668e0e82d7
#
_entry.id   0e65485de3f9b48b85c38e668e0e82d7
#
_cell.length_a   1.000
_cell.length_b   1.000
_cell.length_c   1.000
_cell.angle_alpha   90.00
_cell.angle_beta   90.00
_cell.angle_gamma   90.00
#
_symmetry.space_group_name_H-M   'P 1'
#
loop_
_entity.id
_entity.type
_entity.pdbx_description
1 polymer ?
#
loop_
_entity_poly.entity_id
_entity_poly.type
_entity_poly.pdbx_seq_one_letter_code
_entity_poly.pdbx_strand_id
1 'polypeptide(L)'
;MDRLLLTITNPMLDLQALRAAREGYDPHRLDWNTIPSPCFVMDVDRLCSNMAFFSELQRQIPVQFILALKGFAMFSVFDLMKEAIHGTTASSLHELRLGSTRFGGSQHIFMPAYPPEQVPEMASMADHVSFNSVSQFLQHGAAFRSHRADVQLGLRINPGYSPVSTDLYNPCAAGSRLGTRLHDLERGYQSLEQAGLEPDFLHCHNLCESGADALAQTLDILARDFEPWLQRVRSMNLGGGHLMSREDYNLEQAAEAIAGFKAQFPHLQLIMEPGSALVWETGYFRSKVL
;
A
#
# COMPACT_ATOMS: atom_id res chain seq x y z
N MET A 1 -23.38 -36.46 -9.51
CA MET A 1 -23.12 -34.99 -9.36
C MET A 1 -21.73 -34.83 -8.83
N ASP A 2 -20.78 -34.85 -9.74
CA ASP A 2 -19.34 -34.80 -9.41
C ASP A 2 -18.97 -33.35 -9.08
N ARG A 3 -18.53 -33.15 -7.85
CA ARG A 3 -17.84 -31.92 -7.46
C ARG A 3 -16.47 -31.94 -8.13
N LEU A 4 -16.32 -31.16 -9.20
CA LEU A 4 -14.99 -30.77 -9.70
C LEU A 4 -14.29 -30.01 -8.56
N LEU A 5 -13.43 -30.68 -7.85
CA LEU A 5 -12.36 -30.07 -7.07
C LEU A 5 -11.42 -29.39 -8.07
N LEU A 6 -11.62 -28.12 -8.35
CA LEU A 6 -10.60 -27.27 -8.94
C LEU A 6 -9.44 -27.22 -7.95
N THR A 7 -8.49 -28.12 -8.15
CA THR A 7 -7.16 -28.00 -7.55
C THR A 7 -6.57 -26.74 -8.17
N ILE A 8 -6.63 -25.62 -7.43
CA ILE A 8 -5.86 -24.43 -7.77
C ILE A 8 -4.41 -24.84 -7.51
N THR A 9 -3.75 -25.37 -8.54
CA THR A 9 -2.29 -25.44 -8.56
C THR A 9 -1.84 -24.00 -8.54
N ASN A 10 -1.34 -23.55 -7.38
CA ASN A 10 -0.70 -22.25 -7.23
C ASN A 10 0.41 -22.19 -8.30
N PRO A 11 0.32 -21.37 -9.34
CA PRO A 11 1.40 -21.28 -10.30
C PRO A 11 2.63 -20.82 -9.51
N MET A 12 3.70 -21.62 -9.55
CA MET A 12 4.98 -21.18 -8.97
C MET A 12 5.34 -19.83 -9.59
N LEU A 13 5.75 -18.88 -8.73
CA LEU A 13 6.17 -17.56 -9.17
C LEU A 13 7.26 -17.70 -10.24
N ASP A 14 7.07 -17.08 -11.40
CA ASP A 14 8.08 -17.09 -12.48
C ASP A 14 9.17 -16.07 -12.17
N LEU A 15 10.16 -16.47 -11.38
CA LEU A 15 11.31 -15.62 -11.03
C LEU A 15 12.14 -15.25 -12.27
N GLN A 16 12.13 -16.08 -13.33
CA GLN A 16 12.86 -15.78 -14.55
C GLN A 16 12.21 -14.61 -15.27
N ALA A 17 10.87 -14.59 -15.42
CA ALA A 17 10.16 -13.47 -16.01
C ALA A 17 10.34 -12.17 -15.20
N LEU A 18 10.34 -12.25 -13.86
CA LEU A 18 10.59 -11.10 -12.99
C LEU A 18 12.02 -10.56 -13.12
N ARG A 19 13.02 -11.43 -13.26
CA ARG A 19 14.41 -11.03 -13.50
C ARG A 19 14.58 -10.43 -14.88
N ALA A 20 14.01 -11.05 -15.92
CA ALA A 20 14.05 -10.55 -17.29
C ALA A 20 13.44 -9.15 -17.42
N ALA A 21 12.38 -8.85 -16.68
CA ALA A 21 11.78 -7.51 -16.65
C ALA A 21 12.75 -6.42 -16.13
N ARG A 22 13.79 -6.81 -15.38
CA ARG A 22 14.82 -5.90 -14.83
C ARG A 22 16.13 -5.93 -15.62
N GLU A 23 16.27 -6.80 -16.60
CA GLU A 23 17.48 -6.89 -17.44
C GLU A 23 17.65 -5.66 -18.33
N GLY A 24 18.90 -5.41 -18.73
CA GLY A 24 19.25 -4.31 -19.63
C GLY A 24 19.56 -2.98 -18.94
N TYR A 25 19.45 -2.90 -17.62
CA TYR A 25 19.89 -1.73 -16.88
C TYR A 25 21.42 -1.71 -16.70
N ASP A 26 22.06 -0.61 -17.12
CA ASP A 26 23.49 -0.35 -16.92
C ASP A 26 23.69 0.97 -16.14
N PRO A 27 24.12 0.92 -14.86
CA PRO A 27 24.33 2.11 -14.05
C PRO A 27 25.51 2.97 -14.53
N HIS A 28 26.39 2.44 -15.40
CA HIS A 28 27.56 3.18 -15.91
C HIS A 28 27.24 4.06 -17.13
N ARG A 29 25.99 4.05 -17.63
CA ARG A 29 25.56 4.91 -18.76
C ARG A 29 25.47 6.40 -18.44
N LEU A 30 25.39 6.76 -17.15
CA LEU A 30 25.30 8.16 -16.75
C LEU A 30 26.62 8.89 -17.00
N ASP A 31 26.60 9.89 -17.91
CA ASP A 31 27.73 10.77 -18.05
C ASP A 31 27.76 11.83 -16.95
N TRP A 32 28.42 11.49 -15.88
CA TRP A 32 28.55 12.32 -14.68
C TRP A 32 29.18 13.68 -14.96
N ASN A 33 29.93 13.87 -16.08
CA ASN A 33 30.56 15.13 -16.39
C ASN A 33 29.55 16.18 -16.89
N THR A 34 28.47 15.73 -17.49
CA THR A 34 27.40 16.61 -18.02
C THR A 34 26.34 16.99 -16.96
N ILE A 35 26.31 16.26 -15.84
CA ILE A 35 25.33 16.49 -14.79
C ILE A 35 25.78 17.65 -13.88
N PRO A 36 24.92 18.63 -13.54
CA PRO A 36 25.27 19.70 -12.60
C PRO A 36 25.61 19.18 -11.20
N SER A 37 26.38 19.97 -10.44
CA SER A 37 26.71 19.68 -9.05
C SER A 37 26.55 20.94 -8.20
N PRO A 38 25.82 20.88 -7.02
CA PRO A 38 25.11 19.70 -6.50
C PRO A 38 23.74 19.51 -7.15
N CYS A 39 23.29 18.26 -7.33
CA CYS A 39 21.92 17.98 -7.75
C CYS A 39 21.46 16.56 -7.37
N PHE A 40 20.14 16.35 -7.33
CA PHE A 40 19.56 15.02 -7.33
C PHE A 40 19.36 14.56 -8.78
N VAL A 41 19.70 13.30 -9.03
CA VAL A 41 19.61 12.67 -10.36
C VAL A 41 18.62 11.52 -10.25
N MET A 42 17.64 11.51 -11.15
CA MET A 42 16.74 10.37 -11.32
C MET A 42 17.19 9.56 -12.53
N ASP A 43 17.48 8.28 -12.32
CA ASP A 43 17.75 7.33 -13.39
C ASP A 43 16.42 6.78 -13.91
N VAL A 44 16.01 7.28 -15.05
CA VAL A 44 14.72 6.94 -15.68
C VAL A 44 14.70 5.49 -16.18
N ASP A 45 15.82 4.98 -16.68
CA ASP A 45 15.87 3.60 -17.17
C ASP A 45 15.74 2.61 -16.03
N ARG A 46 16.35 2.90 -14.88
CA ARG A 46 16.16 2.09 -13.68
C ARG A 46 14.72 2.17 -13.17
N LEU A 47 14.10 3.35 -13.20
CA LEU A 47 12.69 3.50 -12.85
C LEU A 47 11.80 2.66 -13.78
N CYS A 48 12.01 2.73 -15.08
CA CYS A 48 11.24 1.91 -16.04
C CYS A 48 11.45 0.40 -15.81
N SER A 49 12.66 -0.03 -15.49
CA SER A 49 12.96 -1.41 -15.12
C SER A 49 12.20 -1.84 -13.85
N ASN A 50 12.12 -0.98 -12.82
CA ASN A 50 11.32 -1.25 -11.64
C ASN A 50 9.82 -1.32 -11.99
N MET A 51 9.32 -0.44 -12.85
CA MET A 51 7.91 -0.47 -13.27
C MET A 51 7.57 -1.75 -14.04
N ALA A 52 8.45 -2.19 -14.93
CA ALA A 52 8.29 -3.47 -15.62
C ALA A 52 8.25 -4.65 -14.64
N PHE A 53 9.11 -4.65 -13.61
CA PHE A 53 9.08 -5.64 -12.55
C PHE A 53 7.74 -5.64 -11.79
N PHE A 54 7.23 -4.48 -11.35
CA PHE A 54 5.94 -4.40 -10.65
C PHE A 54 4.75 -4.78 -11.54
N SER A 55 4.79 -4.44 -12.84
CA SER A 55 3.79 -4.90 -13.80
C SER A 55 3.79 -6.42 -13.93
N GLU A 56 4.97 -7.04 -14.02
CA GLU A 56 5.10 -8.49 -14.08
C GLU A 56 4.64 -9.16 -12.77
N LEU A 57 5.03 -8.60 -11.62
CA LEU A 57 4.64 -9.12 -10.32
C LEU A 57 3.10 -9.13 -10.15
N GLN A 58 2.40 -8.08 -10.58
CA GLN A 58 0.93 -8.01 -10.53
C GLN A 58 0.23 -9.03 -11.44
N ARG A 59 0.90 -9.50 -12.49
CA ARG A 59 0.35 -10.60 -13.31
C ARG A 59 0.42 -11.94 -12.60
N GLN A 60 1.35 -12.08 -11.66
CA GLN A 60 1.62 -13.35 -10.98
C GLN A 60 0.98 -13.45 -9.59
N ILE A 61 0.76 -12.32 -8.91
CA ILE A 61 0.12 -12.29 -7.59
C ILE A 61 -1.13 -11.43 -7.60
N PRO A 62 -2.18 -11.77 -6.85
CA PRO A 62 -3.47 -11.08 -6.86
C PRO A 62 -3.45 -9.81 -5.99
N VAL A 63 -2.53 -8.88 -6.28
CA VAL A 63 -2.34 -7.63 -5.53
C VAL A 63 -2.32 -6.45 -6.49
N GLN A 64 -3.00 -5.35 -6.14
CA GLN A 64 -2.86 -4.06 -6.81
C GLN A 64 -1.87 -3.18 -6.05
N PHE A 65 -0.96 -2.53 -6.79
CA PHE A 65 -0.04 -1.56 -6.21
C PHE A 65 -0.50 -0.13 -6.48
N ILE A 66 -0.43 0.71 -5.44
CA ILE A 66 -0.62 2.15 -5.49
C ILE A 66 0.59 2.86 -4.89
N LEU A 67 0.95 4.02 -5.43
CA LEU A 67 2.14 4.76 -4.99
C LEU A 67 1.90 5.49 -3.67
N ALA A 68 2.72 5.25 -2.65
CA ALA A 68 2.74 6.03 -1.42
C ALA A 68 3.49 7.36 -1.62
N LEU A 69 2.74 8.47 -1.74
CA LEU A 69 3.31 9.81 -2.00
C LEU A 69 4.25 10.30 -0.91
N LYS A 70 4.04 9.90 0.35
CA LYS A 70 4.99 10.17 1.44
C LYS A 70 6.39 9.59 1.21
N GLY A 71 6.48 8.50 0.45
CA GLY A 71 7.74 7.83 0.11
C GLY A 71 8.36 8.36 -1.19
N PHE A 72 7.54 8.76 -2.15
CA PHE A 72 8.00 9.30 -3.43
C PHE A 72 6.92 10.18 -4.06
N ALA A 73 7.27 11.44 -4.35
CA ALA A 73 6.36 12.45 -4.89
C ALA A 73 6.96 13.26 -6.05
N MET A 74 7.94 12.71 -6.77
CA MET A 74 8.56 13.35 -7.93
C MET A 74 7.62 13.28 -9.14
N PHE A 75 6.68 14.21 -9.20
CA PHE A 75 5.59 14.22 -10.19
C PHE A 75 6.05 14.29 -11.65
N SER A 76 7.27 14.74 -11.94
CA SER A 76 7.82 14.79 -13.30
C SER A 76 8.00 13.43 -13.97
N VAL A 77 8.00 12.33 -13.18
CA VAL A 77 8.13 10.96 -13.69
C VAL A 77 6.87 10.12 -13.48
N PHE A 78 5.78 10.70 -13.01
CA PHE A 78 4.54 9.96 -12.75
C PHE A 78 3.98 9.28 -14.01
N ASP A 79 4.12 9.91 -15.19
CA ASP A 79 3.63 9.33 -16.45
C ASP A 79 4.30 7.99 -16.79
N LEU A 80 5.54 7.77 -16.33
CA LEU A 80 6.25 6.50 -16.49
C LEU A 80 5.77 5.41 -15.55
N MET A 81 5.04 5.77 -14.50
CA MET A 81 4.57 4.85 -13.45
C MET A 81 3.12 4.40 -13.65
N LYS A 82 2.32 5.18 -14.37
CA LYS A 82 0.86 5.00 -14.50
C LYS A 82 0.44 3.67 -15.14
N GLU A 83 1.28 3.08 -15.97
CA GLU A 83 0.97 1.79 -16.61
C GLU A 83 1.12 0.62 -15.64
N ALA A 84 2.01 0.75 -14.65
CA ALA A 84 2.29 -0.28 -13.67
C ALA A 84 1.56 -0.07 -12.33
N ILE A 85 1.17 1.17 -12.01
CA ILE A 85 0.67 1.57 -10.70
C ILE A 85 -0.73 2.16 -10.84
N HIS A 86 -1.68 1.60 -10.09
CA HIS A 86 -3.11 1.87 -10.27
C HIS A 86 -3.63 3.17 -9.66
N GLY A 87 -2.82 3.88 -8.88
CA GLY A 87 -3.22 5.11 -8.20
C GLY A 87 -2.21 5.55 -7.17
N THR A 88 -2.64 6.38 -6.24
CA THR A 88 -1.79 6.91 -5.17
C THR A 88 -2.43 6.81 -3.80
N THR A 89 -1.61 6.80 -2.74
CA THR A 89 -2.07 6.98 -1.37
C THR A 89 -1.41 8.21 -0.76
N ALA A 90 -2.24 9.05 -0.15
CA ALA A 90 -1.90 10.34 0.43
C ALA A 90 -1.95 10.29 1.96
N SER A 91 -1.08 11.07 2.61
CA SER A 91 -1.06 11.28 4.06
C SER A 91 -1.45 12.72 4.44
N SER A 92 -1.83 13.54 3.45
CA SER A 92 -2.27 14.91 3.60
C SER A 92 -3.14 15.35 2.42
N LEU A 93 -3.89 16.45 2.61
CA LEU A 93 -4.65 17.08 1.52
C LEU A 93 -3.73 17.51 0.36
N HIS A 94 -2.51 17.97 0.66
CA HIS A 94 -1.56 18.39 -0.39
C HIS A 94 -1.10 17.20 -1.25
N GLU A 95 -0.81 16.06 -0.63
CA GLU A 95 -0.49 14.82 -1.37
C GLU A 95 -1.69 14.33 -2.17
N LEU A 96 -2.92 14.40 -1.60
CA LEU A 96 -4.14 14.01 -2.31
C LEU A 96 -4.37 14.89 -3.56
N ARG A 97 -4.20 16.21 -3.45
CA ARG A 97 -4.22 17.13 -4.60
C ARG A 97 -3.19 16.75 -5.66
N LEU A 98 -1.97 16.44 -5.23
CA LEU A 98 -0.89 16.02 -6.14
C LEU A 98 -1.26 14.73 -6.87
N GLY A 99 -1.70 13.70 -6.15
CA GLY A 99 -2.13 12.42 -6.72
C GLY A 99 -3.27 12.62 -7.72
N SER A 100 -4.34 13.30 -7.31
CA SER A 100 -5.51 13.54 -8.14
C SER A 100 -5.21 14.34 -9.41
N THR A 101 -4.35 15.38 -9.34
CA THR A 101 -4.10 16.26 -10.47
C THR A 101 -2.96 15.83 -11.38
N ARG A 102 -1.99 15.05 -10.88
CA ARG A 102 -0.77 14.70 -11.63
C ARG A 102 -0.64 13.22 -11.93
N PHE A 103 -1.12 12.36 -11.04
CA PHE A 103 -1.03 10.91 -11.24
C PHE A 103 -2.31 10.36 -11.89
N GLY A 104 -3.46 10.63 -11.30
CA GLY A 104 -4.74 10.02 -11.68
C GLY A 104 -4.89 8.60 -11.10
N GLY A 105 -5.80 7.81 -11.68
CA GLY A 105 -6.15 6.49 -11.13
C GLY A 105 -6.87 6.59 -9.79
N SER A 106 -6.82 5.52 -9.00
CA SER A 106 -7.49 5.46 -7.70
C SER A 106 -6.76 6.30 -6.65
N GLN A 107 -7.50 7.17 -5.96
CA GLN A 107 -6.95 8.08 -4.95
C GLN A 107 -7.31 7.60 -3.55
N HIS A 108 -6.31 7.16 -2.81
CA HIS A 108 -6.44 6.73 -1.42
C HIS A 108 -5.93 7.80 -0.47
N ILE A 109 -6.52 7.89 0.72
CA ILE A 109 -6.01 8.76 1.79
C ILE A 109 -6.12 8.11 3.14
N PHE A 110 -5.05 8.24 3.93
CA PHE A 110 -5.03 7.94 5.36
C PHE A 110 -4.38 9.09 6.11
N MET A 111 -5.10 9.62 7.09
CA MET A 111 -4.56 10.60 8.04
C MET A 111 -4.90 10.16 9.48
N PRO A 112 -3.95 10.31 10.44
CA PRO A 112 -4.26 10.04 11.86
C PRO A 112 -5.36 10.93 12.42
N ALA A 113 -5.56 12.13 11.84
CA ALA A 113 -6.64 13.05 12.15
C ALA A 113 -7.08 13.78 10.87
N TYR A 114 -8.38 13.94 10.69
CA TYR A 114 -8.99 14.68 9.57
C TYR A 114 -9.49 16.03 10.06
N PRO A 115 -8.92 17.16 9.61
CA PRO A 115 -9.48 18.49 9.89
C PRO A 115 -10.88 18.62 9.25
N PRO A 116 -11.93 18.92 10.02
CA PRO A 116 -13.30 18.94 9.49
C PRO A 116 -13.48 19.87 8.29
N GLU A 117 -12.79 20.99 8.27
CA GLU A 117 -12.83 21.99 7.19
C GLU A 117 -12.23 21.50 5.86
N GLN A 118 -11.39 20.44 5.90
CA GLN A 118 -10.78 19.85 4.71
C GLN A 118 -11.58 18.67 4.15
N VAL A 119 -12.53 18.13 4.92
CA VAL A 119 -13.32 16.95 4.53
C VAL A 119 -14.05 17.13 3.19
N PRO A 120 -14.73 18.26 2.91
CA PRO A 120 -15.41 18.45 1.63
C PRO A 120 -14.48 18.34 0.43
N GLU A 121 -13.31 18.96 0.51
CA GLU A 121 -12.33 18.92 -0.57
C GLU A 121 -11.71 17.51 -0.72
N MET A 122 -11.36 16.86 0.39
CA MET A 122 -10.85 15.47 0.36
C MET A 122 -11.87 14.53 -0.26
N ALA A 123 -13.15 14.64 0.12
CA ALA A 123 -14.22 13.81 -0.40
C ALA A 123 -14.46 13.97 -1.90
N SER A 124 -14.17 15.15 -2.46
CA SER A 124 -14.30 15.37 -3.91
C SER A 124 -13.23 14.64 -4.74
N MET A 125 -12.11 14.25 -4.11
CA MET A 125 -10.96 13.65 -4.80
C MET A 125 -10.72 12.20 -4.41
N ALA A 126 -10.98 11.81 -3.15
CA ALA A 126 -10.63 10.50 -2.65
C ALA A 126 -11.63 9.41 -3.08
N ASP A 127 -11.11 8.30 -3.61
CA ASP A 127 -11.89 7.09 -3.87
C ASP A 127 -11.93 6.19 -2.63
N HIS A 128 -10.87 6.19 -1.83
CA HIS A 128 -10.75 5.39 -0.61
C HIS A 128 -10.26 6.28 0.55
N VAL A 129 -10.99 6.25 1.65
CA VAL A 129 -10.66 7.00 2.88
C VAL A 129 -10.51 6.05 4.04
N SER A 130 -9.31 5.97 4.63
CA SER A 130 -9.03 5.11 5.78
C SER A 130 -9.04 5.91 7.08
N PHE A 131 -9.94 5.58 8.00
CA PHE A 131 -10.00 6.20 9.32
C PHE A 131 -9.09 5.50 10.32
N ASN A 132 -8.52 6.27 11.22
CA ASN A 132 -7.56 5.77 12.21
C ASN A 132 -8.22 5.05 13.40
N SER A 133 -9.48 5.35 13.67
CA SER A 133 -10.25 4.79 14.80
C SER A 133 -11.74 4.74 14.50
N VAL A 134 -12.47 3.90 15.25
CA VAL A 134 -13.93 3.84 15.19
C VAL A 134 -14.55 5.23 15.47
N SER A 135 -14.05 5.96 16.46
CA SER A 135 -14.57 7.30 16.78
C SER A 135 -14.37 8.29 15.64
N GLN A 136 -13.21 8.26 14.96
CA GLN A 136 -12.96 9.10 13.79
C GLN A 136 -13.88 8.72 12.63
N PHE A 137 -14.12 7.42 12.43
CA PHE A 137 -15.04 6.94 11.40
C PHE A 137 -16.47 7.44 11.65
N LEU A 138 -16.97 7.30 12.88
CA LEU A 138 -18.29 7.81 13.28
C LEU A 138 -18.41 9.33 13.12
N GLN A 139 -17.32 10.06 13.39
CA GLN A 139 -17.30 11.50 13.30
C GLN A 139 -17.35 12.02 11.85
N HIS A 140 -16.67 11.36 10.91
CA HIS A 140 -16.45 11.89 9.57
C HIS A 140 -17.07 11.05 8.44
N GLY A 141 -17.37 9.78 8.67
CA GLY A 141 -17.81 8.85 7.61
C GLY A 141 -19.05 9.33 6.87
N ALA A 142 -20.07 9.79 7.60
CA ALA A 142 -21.29 10.34 6.99
C ALA A 142 -21.01 11.58 6.12
N ALA A 143 -20.08 12.44 6.53
CA ALA A 143 -19.71 13.62 5.76
C ALA A 143 -19.03 13.25 4.43
N PHE A 144 -18.09 12.27 4.44
CA PHE A 144 -17.50 11.77 3.19
C PHE A 144 -18.57 11.18 2.27
N ARG A 145 -19.46 10.31 2.78
CA ARG A 145 -20.56 9.72 2.00
C ARG A 145 -21.53 10.75 1.41
N SER A 146 -21.81 11.84 2.13
CA SER A 146 -22.71 12.88 1.65
C SER A 146 -22.15 13.69 0.47
N HIS A 147 -20.82 13.78 0.36
CA HIS A 147 -20.17 14.47 -0.75
C HIS A 147 -19.95 13.54 -1.94
N ARG A 148 -19.71 12.26 -1.68
CA ARG A 148 -19.46 11.25 -2.71
C ARG A 148 -20.01 9.90 -2.26
N ALA A 149 -21.11 9.49 -2.87
CA ALA A 149 -21.87 8.29 -2.46
C ALA A 149 -21.09 6.97 -2.70
N ASP A 150 -20.21 6.94 -3.70
CA ASP A 150 -19.39 5.78 -4.10
C ASP A 150 -18.02 5.71 -3.43
N VAL A 151 -17.68 6.69 -2.55
CA VAL A 151 -16.42 6.64 -1.80
C VAL A 151 -16.36 5.39 -0.93
N GLN A 152 -15.23 4.70 -0.97
CA GLN A 152 -14.98 3.55 -0.10
C GLN A 152 -14.43 4.04 1.23
N LEU A 153 -15.09 3.68 2.32
CA LEU A 153 -14.67 4.04 3.67
C LEU A 153 -14.08 2.85 4.38
N GLY A 154 -12.89 2.99 4.91
CA GLY A 154 -12.18 1.92 5.58
C GLY A 154 -11.72 2.27 6.98
N LEU A 155 -11.30 1.25 7.69
CA LEU A 155 -10.74 1.39 9.02
C LEU A 155 -9.30 0.86 9.05
N ARG A 156 -8.37 1.68 9.51
CA ARG A 156 -7.02 1.21 9.80
C ARG A 156 -7.03 0.39 11.09
N ILE A 157 -6.57 -0.85 10.97
CA ILE A 157 -6.43 -1.80 12.07
C ILE A 157 -4.96 -1.92 12.48
N ASN A 158 -4.75 -2.23 13.75
CA ASN A 158 -3.44 -2.46 14.34
C ASN A 158 -3.35 -3.93 14.80
N PRO A 159 -2.55 -4.77 14.13
CA PRO A 159 -2.47 -6.20 14.43
C PRO A 159 -1.68 -6.52 15.71
N GLY A 160 -1.14 -5.52 16.40
CA GLY A 160 -0.32 -5.72 17.59
C GLY A 160 1.08 -6.29 17.31
N TYR A 161 1.45 -6.41 16.03
CA TYR A 161 2.73 -6.93 15.57
C TYR A 161 3.39 -5.98 14.58
N SER A 162 4.68 -5.76 14.76
CA SER A 162 5.58 -5.16 13.77
C SER A 162 6.99 -5.68 14.03
N PRO A 163 7.79 -5.99 12.99
CA PRO A 163 9.19 -6.41 13.15
C PRO A 163 10.13 -5.27 13.50
N VAL A 164 9.63 -4.03 13.46
CA VAL A 164 10.44 -2.82 13.70
C VAL A 164 10.88 -2.75 15.15
N SER A 165 12.17 -2.83 15.38
CA SER A 165 12.77 -2.88 16.73
C SER A 165 12.78 -1.53 17.47
N THR A 166 12.78 -0.42 16.72
CA THR A 166 12.81 0.94 17.30
C THR A 166 11.39 1.43 17.52
N ASP A 167 10.98 1.61 18.77
CA ASP A 167 9.62 2.03 19.14
C ASP A 167 9.13 3.28 18.42
N LEU A 168 10.02 4.24 18.15
CA LEU A 168 9.69 5.47 17.43
C LEU A 168 9.13 5.20 16.02
N TYR A 169 9.60 4.17 15.37
CA TYR A 169 9.20 3.76 14.01
C TYR A 169 8.24 2.57 14.00
N ASN A 170 7.96 1.98 15.15
CA ASN A 170 7.08 0.84 15.30
C ASN A 170 5.62 1.29 15.41
N PRO A 171 4.79 1.11 14.36
CA PRO A 171 3.40 1.55 14.38
C PRO A 171 2.52 0.74 15.33
N CYS A 172 3.02 -0.38 15.87
CA CYS A 172 2.33 -1.24 16.80
C CYS A 172 2.88 -1.15 18.24
N ALA A 173 3.83 -0.25 18.52
CA ALA A 173 4.34 0.00 19.87
C ALA A 173 3.21 0.33 20.86
N ALA A 174 3.42 0.09 22.15
CA ALA A 174 2.40 0.26 23.19
C ALA A 174 1.78 1.67 23.21
N GLY A 175 2.59 2.71 22.95
CA GLY A 175 2.17 4.11 22.87
C GLY A 175 1.75 4.60 21.48
N SER A 176 1.70 3.73 20.47
CA SER A 176 1.33 4.13 19.12
C SER A 176 -0.13 4.55 19.04
N ARG A 177 -0.37 5.69 18.36
CA ARG A 177 -1.70 6.20 18.04
C ARG A 177 -2.28 5.63 16.74
N LEU A 178 -1.54 4.76 16.04
CA LEU A 178 -1.87 4.36 14.68
C LEU A 178 -2.71 3.08 14.64
N GLY A 179 -3.90 3.21 14.09
CA GLY A 179 -4.83 2.12 13.85
C GLY A 179 -5.61 1.65 15.08
N THR A 180 -6.75 1.04 14.83
CA THR A 180 -7.67 0.48 15.84
C THR A 180 -7.17 -0.91 16.23
N ARG A 181 -6.94 -1.14 17.52
CA ARG A 181 -6.57 -2.46 18.04
C ARG A 181 -7.78 -3.39 18.02
N LEU A 182 -7.54 -4.69 18.01
CA LEU A 182 -8.58 -5.72 17.98
C LEU A 182 -9.69 -5.46 19.02
N HIS A 183 -9.32 -5.34 20.29
CA HIS A 183 -10.24 -5.09 21.39
C HIS A 183 -11.06 -3.79 21.23
N ASP A 184 -10.48 -2.72 20.64
CA ASP A 184 -11.21 -1.48 20.38
C ASP A 184 -12.16 -1.63 19.19
N LEU A 185 -11.79 -2.45 18.21
CA LEU A 185 -12.63 -2.81 17.08
C LEU A 185 -13.85 -3.63 17.56
N GLU A 186 -13.64 -4.67 18.36
CA GLU A 186 -14.70 -5.50 18.95
C GLU A 186 -15.72 -4.66 19.72
N ARG A 187 -15.25 -3.73 20.54
CA ARG A 187 -16.11 -2.85 21.35
C ARG A 187 -16.85 -1.80 20.53
N GLY A 188 -16.22 -1.31 19.46
CA GLY A 188 -16.74 -0.17 18.69
C GLY A 188 -17.53 -0.54 17.45
N TYR A 189 -17.37 -1.75 16.91
CA TYR A 189 -17.94 -2.13 15.62
C TYR A 189 -19.46 -2.02 15.57
N GLN A 190 -20.16 -2.43 16.62
CA GLN A 190 -21.61 -2.30 16.72
C GLN A 190 -22.10 -0.85 16.55
N SER A 191 -21.31 0.13 17.00
CA SER A 191 -21.67 1.54 16.83
C SER A 191 -21.57 1.98 15.37
N LEU A 192 -20.63 1.40 14.60
CA LEU A 192 -20.56 1.62 13.15
C LEU A 192 -21.77 1.01 12.43
N GLU A 193 -22.17 -0.21 12.78
CA GLU A 193 -23.37 -0.86 12.23
C GLU A 193 -24.63 -0.04 12.50
N GLN A 194 -24.83 0.40 13.74
CA GLN A 194 -25.97 1.22 14.14
C GLN A 194 -26.02 2.57 13.42
N ALA A 195 -24.86 3.12 13.06
CA ALA A 195 -24.75 4.36 12.30
C ALA A 195 -24.87 4.15 10.76
N GLY A 196 -24.94 2.90 10.27
CA GLY A 196 -24.91 2.59 8.84
C GLY A 196 -23.57 2.92 8.18
N LEU A 197 -22.48 2.84 8.94
CA LEU A 197 -21.13 3.20 8.54
C LEU A 197 -20.17 2.01 8.59
N GLU A 198 -20.61 0.83 8.20
CA GLU A 198 -19.73 -0.34 8.14
C GLU A 198 -18.56 -0.08 7.17
N PRO A 199 -17.33 -0.53 7.51
CA PRO A 199 -16.20 -0.39 6.62
C PRO A 199 -16.37 -1.16 5.31
N ASP A 200 -16.04 -0.53 4.19
CA ASP A 200 -15.93 -1.18 2.89
C ASP A 200 -14.62 -1.95 2.76
N PHE A 201 -13.57 -1.52 3.49
CA PHE A 201 -12.26 -2.15 3.50
C PHE A 201 -11.56 -2.03 4.86
N LEU A 202 -10.59 -2.91 5.10
CA LEU A 202 -9.64 -2.77 6.20
C LEU A 202 -8.26 -2.34 5.65
N HIS A 203 -7.52 -1.61 6.48
CA HIS A 203 -6.18 -1.14 6.16
C HIS A 203 -5.21 -1.52 7.30
N CYS A 204 -4.17 -2.27 7.00
CA CYS A 204 -3.09 -2.61 7.94
C CYS A 204 -1.76 -2.09 7.40
N HIS A 205 -1.13 -1.17 8.14
CA HIS A 205 0.20 -0.67 7.79
C HIS A 205 1.09 -0.76 9.03
N ASN A 206 1.76 -1.89 9.17
CA ASN A 206 2.55 -2.28 10.35
C ASN A 206 4.02 -2.58 10.02
N LEU A 207 4.41 -2.51 8.74
CA LEU A 207 5.74 -2.83 8.26
C LEU A 207 6.49 -1.57 7.81
N CYS A 208 7.82 -1.61 7.91
CA CYS A 208 8.73 -0.59 7.41
C CYS A 208 10.03 -1.28 7.00
N GLU A 209 10.39 -1.21 5.72
CA GLU A 209 11.59 -1.83 5.13
C GLU A 209 11.77 -3.31 5.52
N SER A 210 10.68 -4.05 5.51
CA SER A 210 10.60 -5.40 6.05
C SER A 210 10.67 -6.47 4.95
N GLY A 211 11.04 -7.69 5.34
CA GLY A 211 11.10 -8.87 4.49
C GLY A 211 9.75 -9.57 4.31
N ALA A 212 9.76 -10.65 3.55
CA ALA A 212 8.58 -11.47 3.26
C ALA A 212 8.07 -12.25 4.47
N ASP A 213 8.96 -12.61 5.39
CA ASP A 213 8.64 -13.26 6.67
C ASP A 213 7.70 -12.40 7.52
N ALA A 214 7.96 -11.11 7.58
CA ALA A 214 7.12 -10.16 8.30
C ALA A 214 5.74 -9.98 7.64
N LEU A 215 5.68 -10.03 6.31
CA LEU A 215 4.41 -10.05 5.57
C LEU A 215 3.62 -11.32 5.91
N ALA A 216 4.25 -12.50 5.83
CA ALA A 216 3.61 -13.78 6.13
C ALA A 216 3.03 -13.78 7.55
N GLN A 217 3.81 -13.37 8.54
CA GLN A 217 3.35 -13.27 9.93
C GLN A 217 2.19 -12.26 10.09
N THR A 218 2.22 -11.13 9.37
CA THR A 218 1.11 -10.16 9.38
C THR A 218 -0.16 -10.79 8.83
N LEU A 219 -0.09 -11.49 7.70
CA LEU A 219 -1.24 -12.15 7.07
C LEU A 219 -1.83 -13.24 7.97
N ASP A 220 -1.00 -14.03 8.65
CA ASP A 220 -1.44 -15.04 9.62
C ASP A 220 -2.21 -14.42 10.80
N ILE A 221 -1.70 -13.30 11.34
CA ILE A 221 -2.39 -12.57 12.43
C ILE A 221 -3.72 -12.00 11.93
N LEU A 222 -3.74 -11.40 10.73
CA LEU A 222 -4.97 -10.87 10.15
C LEU A 222 -6.00 -11.96 9.93
N ALA A 223 -5.61 -13.10 9.37
CA ALA A 223 -6.51 -14.23 9.14
C ALA A 223 -7.06 -14.83 10.43
N ARG A 224 -6.25 -14.90 11.49
CA ARG A 224 -6.65 -15.46 12.79
C ARG A 224 -7.52 -14.52 13.61
N ASP A 225 -7.09 -13.25 13.75
CA ASP A 225 -7.64 -12.33 14.74
C ASP A 225 -8.69 -11.38 14.14
N PHE A 226 -8.67 -11.13 12.83
CA PHE A 226 -9.58 -10.20 12.16
C PHE A 226 -10.53 -10.87 11.16
N GLU A 227 -10.58 -12.21 11.14
CA GLU A 227 -11.46 -12.99 10.24
C GLU A 227 -12.90 -12.48 10.19
N PRO A 228 -13.62 -12.21 11.32
CA PRO A 228 -15.03 -11.82 11.28
C PRO A 228 -15.28 -10.54 10.47
N TRP A 229 -14.33 -9.62 10.46
CA TRP A 229 -14.42 -8.36 9.70
C TRP A 229 -13.90 -8.51 8.28
N LEU A 230 -12.87 -9.35 8.05
CA LEU A 230 -12.36 -9.66 6.72
C LEU A 230 -13.44 -10.32 5.85
N GLN A 231 -14.33 -11.11 6.43
CA GLN A 231 -15.48 -11.71 5.72
C GLN A 231 -16.53 -10.69 5.28
N ARG A 232 -16.53 -9.48 5.83
CA ARG A 232 -17.56 -8.45 5.63
C ARG A 232 -17.12 -7.32 4.70
N VAL A 233 -15.83 -7.18 4.48
CA VAL A 233 -15.28 -6.10 3.64
C VAL A 233 -14.98 -6.58 2.22
N ARG A 234 -14.81 -5.63 1.30
CA ARG A 234 -14.53 -5.91 -0.12
C ARG A 234 -13.04 -5.98 -0.43
N SER A 235 -12.23 -5.26 0.34
CA SER A 235 -10.80 -5.22 0.11
C SER A 235 -10.00 -5.13 1.40
N MET A 236 -8.73 -5.58 1.30
CA MET A 236 -7.73 -5.47 2.35
C MET A 236 -6.53 -4.70 1.80
N ASN A 237 -6.26 -3.54 2.38
CA ASN A 237 -5.07 -2.76 2.10
C ASN A 237 -3.99 -3.15 3.10
N LEU A 238 -2.89 -3.74 2.61
CA LEU A 238 -1.77 -4.24 3.40
C LEU A 238 -0.71 -3.15 3.67
N GLY A 239 -0.98 -1.92 3.25
CA GLY A 239 -0.05 -0.80 3.43
C GLY A 239 1.25 -0.95 2.65
N GLY A 240 2.26 -0.23 3.09
CA GLY A 240 3.61 -0.25 2.53
C GLY A 240 4.62 -0.92 3.45
N GLY A 241 5.91 -0.68 3.15
CA GLY A 241 7.02 -1.19 3.96
C GLY A 241 7.57 -2.54 3.49
N HIS A 242 7.13 -3.03 2.32
CA HIS A 242 7.62 -4.24 1.68
C HIS A 242 8.65 -3.87 0.61
N LEU A 243 9.91 -4.27 0.79
CA LEU A 243 10.98 -3.95 -0.17
C LEU A 243 11.09 -5.00 -1.28
N MET A 244 9.99 -5.27 -1.98
CA MET A 244 9.87 -6.32 -3.00
C MET A 244 10.85 -6.19 -4.15
N SER A 245 11.34 -4.98 -4.44
CA SER A 245 12.34 -4.73 -5.48
C SER A 245 13.79 -4.91 -5.01
N ARG A 246 14.02 -5.13 -3.72
CA ARG A 246 15.33 -5.40 -3.18
C ARG A 246 15.78 -6.83 -3.54
N GLU A 247 17.05 -6.99 -3.85
CA GLU A 247 17.60 -8.23 -4.40
C GLU A 247 17.48 -9.42 -3.43
N ASP A 248 17.60 -9.16 -2.13
CA ASP A 248 17.50 -10.16 -1.05
C ASP A 248 16.06 -10.38 -0.53
N TYR A 249 15.03 -9.74 -1.13
CA TYR A 249 13.66 -9.97 -0.75
C TYR A 249 13.16 -11.32 -1.27
N ASN A 250 12.62 -12.15 -0.37
CA ASN A 250 12.11 -13.48 -0.73
C ASN A 250 10.70 -13.37 -1.37
N LEU A 251 10.67 -13.18 -2.69
CA LEU A 251 9.42 -13.03 -3.45
C LEU A 251 8.56 -14.30 -3.44
N GLU A 252 9.18 -15.49 -3.41
CA GLU A 252 8.44 -16.77 -3.37
C GLU A 252 7.65 -16.88 -2.07
N GLN A 253 8.29 -16.63 -0.94
CA GLN A 253 7.62 -16.62 0.36
C GLN A 253 6.48 -15.59 0.43
N ALA A 254 6.68 -14.39 -0.13
CA ALA A 254 5.64 -13.37 -0.18
C ALA A 254 4.45 -13.82 -1.03
N ALA A 255 4.72 -14.40 -2.20
CA ALA A 255 3.67 -14.90 -3.10
C ALA A 255 2.88 -16.06 -2.46
N GLU A 256 3.56 -16.99 -1.80
CA GLU A 256 2.93 -18.10 -1.08
C GLU A 256 2.01 -17.59 0.05
N ALA A 257 2.51 -16.65 0.86
CA ALA A 257 1.73 -16.05 1.93
C ALA A 257 0.48 -15.31 1.41
N ILE A 258 0.63 -14.51 0.34
CA ILE A 258 -0.48 -13.82 -0.31
C ILE A 258 -1.49 -14.81 -0.89
N ALA A 259 -1.02 -15.86 -1.56
CA ALA A 259 -1.88 -16.89 -2.14
C ALA A 259 -2.65 -17.65 -1.06
N GLY A 260 -2.01 -18.02 0.04
CA GLY A 260 -2.64 -18.65 1.20
C GLY A 260 -3.73 -17.77 1.83
N PHE A 261 -3.44 -16.50 2.01
CA PHE A 261 -4.42 -15.53 2.52
C PHE A 261 -5.59 -15.33 1.55
N LYS A 262 -5.31 -15.22 0.25
CA LYS A 262 -6.34 -15.09 -0.79
C LYS A 262 -7.21 -16.35 -0.92
N ALA A 263 -6.66 -17.54 -0.68
CA ALA A 263 -7.42 -18.79 -0.66
C ALA A 263 -8.44 -18.83 0.50
N GLN A 264 -8.11 -18.25 1.65
CA GLN A 264 -9.03 -18.12 2.78
C GLN A 264 -10.08 -17.04 2.56
N PHE A 265 -9.72 -15.94 1.88
CA PHE A 265 -10.58 -14.79 1.61
C PHE A 265 -10.66 -14.49 0.11
N PRO A 266 -11.26 -15.37 -0.71
CA PRO A 266 -11.24 -15.25 -2.18
C PRO A 266 -11.95 -14.01 -2.72
N HIS A 267 -12.88 -13.43 -1.96
CA HIS A 267 -13.64 -12.23 -2.32
C HIS A 267 -12.83 -10.94 -2.15
N LEU A 268 -11.78 -10.93 -1.29
CA LEU A 268 -11.04 -9.71 -1.01
C LEU A 268 -10.17 -9.27 -2.20
N GLN A 269 -10.26 -8.02 -2.57
CA GLN A 269 -9.24 -7.35 -3.35
C GLN A 269 -8.08 -6.97 -2.43
N LEU A 270 -6.85 -7.34 -2.80
CA LEU A 270 -5.66 -6.98 -2.04
C LEU A 270 -4.99 -5.77 -2.65
N ILE A 271 -4.59 -4.82 -1.80
CA ILE A 271 -3.92 -3.57 -2.19
C ILE A 271 -2.65 -3.44 -1.36
N MET A 272 -1.57 -2.96 -1.97
CA MET A 272 -0.34 -2.56 -1.30
C MET A 272 0.08 -1.16 -1.70
N GLU A 273 0.74 -0.46 -0.78
CA GLU A 273 1.15 0.95 -0.89
C GLU A 273 2.68 1.11 -0.88
N PRO A 274 3.43 0.52 -1.85
CA PRO A 274 4.87 0.73 -1.90
C PRO A 274 5.20 2.20 -2.18
N GLY A 275 6.24 2.70 -1.52
CA GLY A 275 6.87 3.97 -1.81
C GLY A 275 8.28 3.72 -2.32
N SER A 276 9.24 3.54 -1.39
CA SER A 276 10.66 3.31 -1.69
C SER A 276 10.92 2.11 -2.58
N ALA A 277 10.12 1.04 -2.45
CA ALA A 277 10.30 -0.14 -3.30
C ALA A 277 10.09 0.15 -4.80
N LEU A 278 9.17 1.06 -5.16
CA LEU A 278 8.95 1.44 -6.56
C LEU A 278 10.15 2.15 -7.18
N VAL A 279 10.87 2.91 -6.35
CA VAL A 279 11.99 3.75 -6.78
C VAL A 279 13.33 3.29 -6.19
N TRP A 280 13.43 2.00 -5.87
CA TRP A 280 14.64 1.40 -5.31
C TRP A 280 15.79 1.55 -6.29
N GLU A 281 16.91 2.14 -5.82
CA GLU A 281 18.14 2.38 -6.62
C GLU A 281 17.95 3.25 -7.89
N THR A 282 16.94 4.12 -7.92
CA THR A 282 16.70 5.00 -9.08
C THR A 282 17.27 6.40 -8.90
N GLY A 283 17.77 6.74 -7.71
CA GLY A 283 18.18 8.10 -7.39
C GLY A 283 19.63 8.19 -6.91
N TYR A 284 20.28 9.28 -7.33
CA TYR A 284 21.63 9.63 -6.91
C TYR A 284 21.66 11.07 -6.43
N PHE A 285 22.53 11.36 -5.48
CA PHE A 285 22.91 12.72 -5.12
C PHE A 285 24.32 12.98 -5.61
N ARG A 286 24.48 13.88 -6.60
CA ARG A 286 25.78 14.32 -7.06
C ARG A 286 26.23 15.53 -6.27
N SER A 287 27.43 15.46 -5.70
CA SER A 287 28.09 16.59 -5.05
C SER A 287 29.58 16.66 -5.45
N LYS A 288 30.23 17.81 -5.23
CA LYS A 288 31.64 18.01 -5.45
C LYS A 288 32.32 18.37 -4.12
N VAL A 289 33.39 17.68 -3.82
CA VAL A 289 34.27 18.06 -2.71
C VAL A 289 35.09 19.27 -3.15
N LEU A 290 35.09 20.35 -2.35
CA LEU A 290 35.81 21.61 -2.61
C LEU A 290 37.15 21.60 -1.94
#